data_ecf69886dd562fd2c90e3701b6a0cccf
#
_entry.id   ecf69886dd562fd2c90e3701b6a0cccf
#
_cell.length_a   1.000
_cell.length_b   1.000
_cell.length_c   1.000
_cell.angle_alpha   90.00
_cell.angle_beta   90.00
_cell.angle_gamma   90.00
#
_symmetry.space_group_name_H-M   'P 1'
#
loop_
_entity.id
_entity.type
_entity.pdbx_description
1 polymer ?
#
loop_
_entity_poly.entity_id
_entity_poly.type
_entity_poly.pdbx_seq_one_letter_code
_entity_poly.pdbx_strand_id
1 'polypeptide(L)'
;MKVITRFAPSPTGYLHIGGVRTALYNWLFAKNNNGLFKLRIEDTDIKRSTNEAKEAILNGLKWLDLNWDEEEVYQSKRIERHKQVGNELLKLGHAYKCYCSPEELSEMRDKARKEKRAPKYNGCLLYTSPSPRDRTRSRMPSSA
;
A
#
# COMPACT_ATOMS: atom_id res chain seq x y z
N MET A 1 12.99 -16.50 15.77
CA MET A 1 12.76 -15.75 14.51
C MET A 1 12.97 -14.27 14.81
N LYS A 2 13.77 -13.52 14.03
CA LYS A 2 14.04 -12.11 14.32
C LYS A 2 12.81 -11.27 13.94
N VAL A 3 12.34 -10.43 14.85
CA VAL A 3 11.21 -9.53 14.58
C VAL A 3 11.65 -8.43 13.61
N ILE A 4 10.85 -8.19 12.56
CA ILE A 4 11.07 -7.10 11.62
C ILE A 4 9.75 -6.32 11.50
N THR A 5 9.78 -5.05 11.84
CA THR A 5 8.65 -4.14 11.65
C THR A 5 8.95 -3.12 10.55
N ARG A 6 7.94 -2.45 10.06
CA ARG A 6 8.10 -1.47 8.99
C ARG A 6 7.10 -0.32 9.12
N PHE A 7 7.59 0.90 9.03
CA PHE A 7 6.78 2.06 8.73
C PHE A 7 6.83 2.36 7.22
N ALA A 8 5.68 2.62 6.62
CA ALA A 8 5.56 2.77 5.16
C ALA A 8 4.72 4.00 4.79
N PRO A 9 5.25 5.23 4.99
CA PRO A 9 4.54 6.46 4.68
C PRO A 9 4.50 6.75 3.18
N SER A 10 3.39 7.34 2.71
CA SER A 10 3.30 7.93 1.38
C SER A 10 3.66 9.41 1.47
N PRO A 11 4.63 9.91 0.67
CA PRO A 11 5.09 11.30 0.72
C PRO A 11 4.17 12.23 -0.09
N THR A 12 2.88 12.19 0.22
CA THR A 12 1.83 13.03 -0.40
C THR A 12 1.47 14.25 0.45
N GLY A 13 2.23 14.49 1.52
CA GLY A 13 2.10 15.58 2.47
C GLY A 13 3.06 15.43 3.63
N TYR A 14 2.93 16.30 4.61
CA TYR A 14 3.78 16.27 5.81
C TYR A 14 3.45 15.11 6.74
N LEU A 15 4.45 14.69 7.52
CA LEU A 15 4.26 13.69 8.56
C LEU A 15 3.31 14.26 9.64
N HIS A 16 2.17 13.61 9.84
CA HIS A 16 1.18 14.02 10.84
C HIS A 16 1.19 13.04 12.03
N ILE A 17 0.56 13.46 13.14
CA ILE A 17 0.58 12.70 14.41
C ILE A 17 0.11 11.23 14.26
N GLY A 18 -0.84 10.96 13.37
CA GLY A 18 -1.28 9.58 13.10
C GLY A 18 -0.18 8.71 12.48
N GLY A 19 0.61 9.28 11.55
CA GLY A 19 1.78 8.63 10.98
C GLY A 19 2.86 8.41 12.03
N VAL A 20 3.16 9.43 12.84
CA VAL A 20 4.11 9.36 13.96
C VAL A 20 3.73 8.26 14.94
N ARG A 21 2.46 8.18 15.34
CA ARG A 21 1.94 7.14 16.23
C ARG A 21 2.24 5.74 15.64
N THR A 22 1.94 5.54 14.37
CA THR A 22 2.18 4.26 13.71
C THR A 22 3.67 3.92 13.67
N ALA A 23 4.53 4.88 13.34
CA ALA A 23 5.98 4.70 13.37
C ALA A 23 6.48 4.32 14.78
N LEU A 24 6.04 5.05 15.81
CA LEU A 24 6.41 4.82 17.20
C LEU A 24 6.05 3.41 17.67
N TYR A 25 4.82 2.93 17.41
CA TYR A 25 4.43 1.56 17.78
C TYR A 25 5.30 0.49 17.10
N ASN A 26 5.58 0.65 15.81
CA ASN A 26 6.44 -0.26 15.07
C ASN A 26 7.87 -0.25 15.61
N TRP A 27 8.40 0.93 15.92
CA TRP A 27 9.74 1.13 16.48
C TRP A 27 9.85 0.49 17.87
N LEU A 28 8.91 0.81 18.78
CA LEU A 28 8.87 0.25 20.13
C LEU A 28 8.79 -1.28 20.11
N PHE A 29 7.94 -1.83 19.27
CA PHE A 29 7.79 -3.28 19.14
C PHE A 29 9.07 -3.93 18.63
N ALA A 30 9.73 -3.35 17.63
CA ALA A 30 11.01 -3.85 17.15
C ALA A 30 12.08 -3.79 18.26
N LYS A 31 12.24 -2.64 18.93
CA LYS A 31 13.26 -2.46 19.98
C LYS A 31 13.02 -3.39 21.17
N ASN A 32 11.78 -3.53 21.64
CA ASN A 32 11.44 -4.44 22.74
C ASN A 32 11.76 -5.91 22.45
N ASN A 33 11.76 -6.29 21.17
CA ASN A 33 12.04 -7.67 20.74
C ASN A 33 13.46 -7.85 20.15
N ASN A 34 14.37 -6.91 20.34
CA ASN A 34 15.71 -6.91 19.72
C ASN A 34 15.64 -7.15 18.20
N GLY A 35 14.60 -6.60 17.58
CA GLY A 35 14.28 -6.72 16.16
C GLY A 35 14.84 -5.60 15.30
N LEU A 36 14.31 -5.47 14.08
CA LEU A 36 14.65 -4.39 13.14
C LEU A 36 13.41 -3.56 12.86
N PHE A 37 13.59 -2.24 12.84
CA PHE A 37 12.60 -1.29 12.36
C PHE A 37 13.05 -0.74 11.00
N LYS A 38 12.29 -1.00 9.96
CA LYS A 38 12.59 -0.59 8.58
C LYS A 38 11.68 0.53 8.09
N LEU A 39 12.19 1.30 7.13
CA LEU A 39 11.44 2.40 6.49
C LEU A 39 11.26 2.12 5.00
N ARG A 40 10.02 2.25 4.50
CA ARG A 40 9.71 2.21 3.08
C ARG A 40 8.88 3.42 2.68
N ILE A 41 9.41 4.22 1.79
CA ILE A 41 8.68 5.36 1.22
C ILE A 41 7.80 4.85 0.08
N GLU A 42 6.48 5.04 0.19
CA GLU A 42 5.50 4.63 -0.81
C GLU A 42 5.21 5.77 -1.79
N ASP A 43 6.17 6.03 -2.66
CA ASP A 43 6.21 7.14 -3.62
C ASP A 43 5.73 6.76 -5.03
N THR A 44 4.76 5.85 -5.12
CA THR A 44 4.19 5.39 -6.41
C THR A 44 3.28 6.41 -7.08
N ASP A 45 2.68 7.33 -6.32
CA ASP A 45 1.93 8.46 -6.86
C ASP A 45 2.90 9.61 -7.20
N ILE A 46 3.48 9.54 -8.39
CA ILE A 46 4.52 10.48 -8.84
C ILE A 46 4.01 11.94 -8.83
N LYS A 47 2.71 12.16 -9.09
CA LYS A 47 2.14 13.52 -9.15
C LYS A 47 2.06 14.19 -7.77
N ARG A 48 1.87 13.42 -6.71
CA ARG A 48 1.72 13.92 -5.34
C ARG A 48 2.96 13.70 -4.47
N SER A 49 3.89 12.86 -4.91
CA SER A 49 5.13 12.56 -4.16
C SER A 49 6.21 13.56 -4.48
N THR A 50 6.42 14.53 -3.61
CA THR A 50 7.46 15.54 -3.76
C THR A 50 8.71 15.18 -2.97
N ASN A 51 9.87 15.73 -3.35
CA ASN A 51 11.11 15.51 -2.62
C ASN A 51 11.07 16.20 -1.25
N GLU A 52 10.44 17.38 -1.16
CA GLU A 52 10.25 18.10 0.09
C GLU A 52 9.43 17.28 1.10
N ALA A 53 8.37 16.59 0.64
CA ALA A 53 7.57 15.72 1.49
C ALA A 53 8.37 14.49 1.95
N LYS A 54 9.21 13.91 1.09
CA LYS A 54 10.12 12.81 1.48
C LYS A 54 11.10 13.26 2.56
N GLU A 55 11.77 14.38 2.36
CA GLU A 55 12.73 14.95 3.32
C GLU A 55 12.02 15.32 4.65
N ALA A 56 10.83 15.89 4.59
CA ALA A 56 10.05 16.23 5.78
C ALA A 56 9.72 14.98 6.62
N ILE A 57 9.39 13.84 5.99
CA ILE A 57 9.16 12.57 6.68
C ILE A 57 10.44 12.07 7.34
N LEU A 58 11.57 12.05 6.60
CA LEU A 58 12.85 11.57 7.12
C LEU A 58 13.34 12.45 8.28
N ASN A 59 13.28 13.76 8.12
CA ASN A 59 13.68 14.72 9.15
C ASN A 59 12.77 14.66 10.38
N GLY A 60 11.44 14.50 10.18
CA GLY A 60 10.50 14.34 11.27
C GLY A 60 10.74 13.08 12.10
N LEU A 61 11.03 11.95 11.45
CA LEU A 61 11.38 10.71 12.16
C LEU A 61 12.70 10.84 12.94
N LYS A 62 13.73 11.46 12.33
CA LYS A 62 15.02 11.72 13.00
C LYS A 62 14.85 12.68 14.18
N TRP A 63 14.06 13.74 14.04
CA TRP A 63 13.78 14.68 15.12
C TRP A 63 13.09 14.01 16.33
N LEU A 64 12.27 13.00 16.08
CA LEU A 64 11.60 12.18 17.10
C LEU A 64 12.49 11.04 17.63
N ASP A 65 13.74 10.95 17.19
CA ASP A 65 14.66 9.84 17.48
C ASP A 65 14.13 8.44 17.12
N LEU A 66 13.22 8.37 16.14
CA LEU A 66 12.70 7.12 15.58
C LEU A 66 13.60 6.62 14.44
N ASN A 67 14.84 6.35 14.78
CA ASN A 67 15.86 5.89 13.82
C ASN A 67 15.52 4.48 13.32
N TRP A 68 15.61 4.31 11.99
CA TRP A 68 15.38 3.02 11.32
C TRP A 68 16.70 2.29 11.05
N ASP A 69 16.59 0.97 10.96
CA ASP A 69 17.71 0.10 10.65
C ASP A 69 17.78 -0.13 9.14
N GLU A 70 18.98 -0.21 8.58
CA GLU A 70 19.29 -0.33 7.14
C GLU A 70 18.86 0.92 6.31
N GLU A 71 19.12 0.88 5.01
CA GLU A 71 18.72 1.94 4.10
C GLU A 71 17.20 1.95 3.87
N GLU A 72 16.65 3.15 3.69
CA GLU A 72 15.24 3.29 3.33
C GLU A 72 14.96 2.77 1.91
N VAL A 73 13.85 2.08 1.76
CA VAL A 73 13.40 1.53 0.47
C VAL A 73 12.42 2.50 -0.17
N TYR A 74 12.70 2.93 -1.40
CA TYR A 74 11.78 3.69 -2.22
C TYR A 74 11.00 2.75 -3.13
N GLN A 75 9.67 2.77 -3.05
CA GLN A 75 8.83 1.86 -3.81
C GLN A 75 8.90 2.14 -5.33
N SER A 76 9.03 3.40 -5.73
CA SER A 76 9.23 3.81 -7.12
C SER A 76 10.48 3.18 -7.77
N LYS A 77 11.56 3.00 -7.00
CA LYS A 77 12.79 2.37 -7.47
C LYS A 77 12.66 0.85 -7.68
N ARG A 78 11.55 0.24 -7.26
CA ARG A 78 11.27 -1.20 -7.37
C ARG A 78 10.25 -1.54 -8.46
N ILE A 79 9.97 -0.61 -9.38
CA ILE A 79 8.90 -0.76 -10.37
C ILE A 79 9.10 -1.96 -11.28
N GLU A 80 10.34 -2.24 -11.67
CA GLU A 80 10.67 -3.41 -12.51
C GLU A 80 10.37 -4.72 -11.78
N ARG A 81 10.70 -4.81 -10.49
CA ARG A 81 10.34 -5.98 -9.67
C ARG A 81 8.83 -6.12 -9.53
N HIS A 82 8.10 -5.02 -9.37
CA HIS A 82 6.63 -5.04 -9.30
C HIS A 82 6.01 -5.55 -10.61
N LYS A 83 6.53 -5.09 -11.76
CA LYS A 83 6.10 -5.58 -13.09
C LYS A 83 6.38 -7.07 -13.27
N GLN A 84 7.58 -7.51 -12.88
CA GLN A 84 7.95 -8.92 -12.94
C GLN A 84 6.98 -9.79 -12.14
N VAL A 85 6.76 -9.46 -10.85
CA VAL A 85 5.84 -10.21 -9.98
C VAL A 85 4.39 -10.13 -10.50
N GLY A 86 3.96 -8.96 -11.01
CA GLY A 86 2.64 -8.82 -11.64
C GLY A 86 2.46 -9.78 -12.82
N ASN A 87 3.47 -9.91 -13.68
CA ASN A 87 3.45 -10.84 -14.79
C ASN A 87 3.48 -12.31 -14.34
N GLU A 88 4.23 -12.63 -13.29
CA GLU A 88 4.23 -13.97 -12.68
C GLU A 88 2.82 -14.31 -12.15
N LEU A 89 2.17 -13.39 -11.44
CA LEU A 89 0.80 -13.57 -10.93
C LEU A 89 -0.21 -13.74 -12.06
N LEU A 90 -0.06 -13.00 -13.18
CA LEU A 90 -0.89 -13.19 -14.37
C LEU A 90 -0.74 -14.60 -14.95
N LYS A 91 0.51 -15.08 -15.09
CA LYS A 91 0.79 -16.44 -15.60
C LYS A 91 0.21 -17.53 -14.71
N LEU A 92 0.23 -17.31 -13.39
CA LEU A 92 -0.31 -18.24 -12.38
C LEU A 92 -1.84 -18.15 -12.22
N GLY A 93 -2.52 -17.26 -12.93
CA GLY A 93 -3.96 -17.05 -12.80
C GLY A 93 -4.39 -16.36 -11.47
N HIS A 94 -3.44 -15.78 -10.73
CA HIS A 94 -3.68 -15.06 -9.48
C HIS A 94 -3.91 -13.56 -9.67
N ALA A 95 -3.77 -13.06 -10.87
CA ALA A 95 -4.08 -11.69 -11.27
C ALA A 95 -4.76 -11.67 -12.64
N TYR A 96 -5.39 -10.56 -12.96
CA TYR A 96 -6.02 -10.32 -14.26
C TYR A 96 -5.81 -8.87 -14.71
N LYS A 97 -5.90 -8.63 -16.00
CA LYS A 97 -5.84 -7.29 -16.58
C LYS A 97 -7.23 -6.64 -16.51
N CYS A 98 -7.30 -5.42 -16.00
CA CYS A 98 -8.51 -4.59 -16.00
C CYS A 98 -8.36 -3.50 -17.06
N TYR A 99 -9.38 -3.34 -17.89
CA TYR A 99 -9.42 -2.36 -18.99
C TYR A 99 -10.45 -1.25 -18.76
N CYS A 100 -11.02 -1.15 -17.56
CA CYS A 100 -11.93 -0.06 -17.21
C CYS A 100 -11.23 1.28 -17.27
N SER A 101 -11.88 2.28 -17.87
CA SER A 101 -11.41 3.66 -17.82
C SER A 101 -11.56 4.26 -16.42
N PRO A 102 -10.82 5.35 -16.11
CA PRO A 102 -11.00 6.07 -14.84
C PRO A 102 -12.44 6.56 -14.65
N GLU A 103 -13.10 6.98 -15.72
CA GLU A 103 -14.48 7.47 -15.75
C GLU A 103 -15.45 6.35 -15.36
N GLU A 104 -15.36 5.19 -16.02
CA GLU A 104 -16.16 4.01 -15.68
C GLU A 104 -15.99 3.59 -14.23
N LEU A 105 -14.76 3.63 -13.70
CA LEU A 105 -14.50 3.33 -12.29
C LEU A 105 -15.11 4.36 -11.35
N SER A 106 -15.13 5.64 -11.74
CA SER A 106 -15.76 6.70 -10.96
C SER A 106 -17.29 6.51 -10.92
N GLU A 107 -17.91 6.27 -12.06
CA GLU A 107 -19.35 6.01 -12.15
C GLU A 107 -19.78 4.80 -11.32
N MET A 108 -19.00 3.71 -11.37
CA MET A 108 -19.27 2.53 -10.54
C MET A 108 -19.22 2.84 -9.03
N ARG A 109 -18.25 3.67 -8.62
CA ARG A 109 -18.14 4.11 -7.21
C ARG A 109 -19.31 4.98 -6.79
N ASP A 110 -19.72 5.93 -7.65
CA ASP A 110 -20.82 6.84 -7.37
C ASP A 110 -22.16 6.10 -7.33
N LYS A 111 -22.37 5.14 -8.23
CA LYS A 111 -23.52 4.25 -8.20
C LYS A 111 -23.58 3.44 -6.90
N ALA A 112 -22.47 2.84 -6.49
CA ALA A 112 -22.40 2.10 -5.23
C ALA A 112 -22.69 2.99 -4.01
N ARG A 113 -22.21 4.25 -4.00
CA ARG A 113 -22.51 5.24 -2.94
C ARG A 113 -23.99 5.58 -2.88
N LYS A 114 -24.62 5.86 -4.06
CA LYS A 114 -26.07 6.14 -4.14
C LYS A 114 -26.91 4.98 -3.60
N GLU A 115 -26.48 3.76 -3.88
CA GLU A 115 -27.14 2.53 -3.41
C GLU A 115 -26.71 2.15 -1.97
N LYS A 116 -25.95 2.98 -1.28
CA LYS A 116 -25.42 2.74 0.09
C LYS A 116 -24.66 1.41 0.21
N ARG A 117 -24.03 0.95 -0.86
CA ARG A 117 -23.19 -0.25 -0.90
C ARG A 117 -21.70 0.15 -0.85
N ALA A 118 -20.90 -0.72 -0.25
CA ALA A 118 -19.45 -0.54 -0.33
C ALA A 118 -18.98 -0.60 -1.79
N PRO A 119 -18.17 0.35 -2.27
CA PRO A 119 -17.68 0.34 -3.64
C PRO A 119 -16.76 -0.87 -3.85
N LYS A 120 -17.24 -1.84 -4.63
CA LYS A 120 -16.47 -3.02 -5.04
C LYS A 120 -16.37 -3.04 -6.55
N TYR A 121 -15.23 -3.49 -7.07
CA TYR A 121 -15.10 -3.77 -8.49
C TYR A 121 -16.06 -4.92 -8.88
N ASN A 122 -16.86 -4.71 -9.90
CA ASN A 122 -17.91 -5.64 -10.32
C ASN A 122 -17.42 -6.74 -11.28
N GLY A 123 -16.14 -6.70 -11.69
CA GLY A 123 -15.59 -7.67 -12.63
C GLY A 123 -16.09 -7.53 -14.05
N CYS A 124 -16.71 -6.39 -14.44
CA CYS A 124 -17.42 -6.23 -15.70
C CYS A 124 -16.58 -6.50 -16.96
N LEU A 125 -15.27 -6.44 -16.89
CA LEU A 125 -14.36 -6.75 -18.00
C LEU A 125 -13.57 -8.05 -17.83
N LEU A 126 -13.98 -8.91 -16.90
CA LEU A 126 -13.45 -10.26 -16.74
C LEU A 126 -14.19 -11.23 -17.67
N TYR A 127 -14.02 -11.06 -18.98
CA TYR A 127 -14.76 -11.86 -19.96
C TYR A 127 -14.28 -13.31 -20.12
N THR A 128 -13.25 -13.77 -19.42
CA THR A 128 -12.63 -15.05 -19.79
C THR A 128 -12.53 -16.11 -18.70
N SER A 129 -12.88 -15.85 -17.50
CA SER A 129 -13.08 -16.87 -16.43
C SER A 129 -13.21 -16.20 -15.08
N PRO A 130 -14.10 -16.66 -14.18
CA PRO A 130 -14.10 -16.20 -12.82
C PRO A 130 -12.74 -16.49 -12.19
N SER A 131 -12.04 -15.44 -11.75
CA SER A 131 -10.77 -15.62 -11.04
C SER A 131 -11.04 -16.44 -9.76
N PRO A 132 -10.21 -17.43 -9.45
CA PRO A 132 -10.30 -18.16 -8.18
C PRO A 132 -10.32 -17.22 -6.96
N ARG A 133 -9.79 -16.01 -7.11
CA ARG A 133 -9.77 -14.95 -6.10
C ARG A 133 -11.14 -14.33 -5.84
N ASP A 134 -12.04 -14.31 -6.82
CA ASP A 134 -13.39 -13.78 -6.63
C ASP A 134 -14.24 -14.72 -5.76
N ARG A 135 -13.98 -16.00 -5.79
CA ARG A 135 -14.59 -17.01 -4.93
C ARG A 135 -14.14 -16.90 -3.46
N THR A 136 -12.87 -16.53 -3.21
CA THR A 136 -12.33 -16.44 -1.86
C THR A 136 -12.67 -15.12 -1.17
N ARG A 137 -12.78 -14.01 -1.92
CA ARG A 137 -13.17 -12.69 -1.36
C ARG A 137 -14.60 -12.63 -0.83
N SER A 138 -15.51 -13.47 -1.33
CA SER A 138 -16.86 -13.54 -0.80
C SER A 138 -16.95 -14.22 0.59
N ARG A 139 -15.86 -14.82 1.05
CA ARG A 139 -15.80 -15.57 2.31
C ARG A 139 -14.92 -14.96 3.39
N MET A 140 -14.24 -13.84 3.13
CA MET A 140 -13.56 -13.12 4.19
C MET A 140 -14.55 -12.27 4.95
N PRO A 141 -14.75 -12.51 6.26
CA PRO A 141 -15.47 -11.56 7.10
C PRO A 141 -14.70 -10.24 7.05
N SER A 142 -15.44 -9.13 6.91
CA SER A 142 -14.89 -7.81 7.10
C SER A 142 -14.41 -7.74 8.54
N SER A 143 -13.13 -8.03 8.77
CA SER A 143 -12.53 -7.68 10.04
C SER A 143 -12.48 -6.17 10.12
N ALA A 144 -13.14 -5.65 11.14
CA ALA A 144 -13.21 -4.28 11.56
C ALA A 144 -11.86 -3.57 11.59
#